data_1e39e8677164c26328ec3f6ca10215ff
#
_entry.id   1e39e8677164c26328ec3f6ca10215ff
#
_cell.length_a   1.000
_cell.length_b   1.000
_cell.length_c   1.000
_cell.angle_alpha   90.00
_cell.angle_beta   90.00
_cell.angle_gamma   90.00
#
_symmetry.space_group_name_H-M   'P 1'
#
loop_
_entity.id
_entity.type
_entity.pdbx_description
1 polymer ?
#
loop_
_entity_poly.entity_id
_entity_poly.type
_entity_poly.pdbx_seq_one_letter_code
_entity_poly.pdbx_strand_id
1 'polypeptide(L)'
;MTATSGTGLDPVRQVLGNGVVVLSAHTAATPAVTIVASCAAGTVWDPPGAPGLSHFVSRVLDRGTSTRTADAIADALDDRGVSLGITVNRLALSVSCTCLVEDLDAVLAIVADVLRDPVFPESDVELRRAEIITTIRQDDDNPAVRAAEGAMTLLYGDAHPFGWRPRGTIESVARVARRDLQAFQAARLRPGCLTVSVVGGVAPSRAIEAVATAVG
;
A
#
# COMPACT_ATOMS: atom_id res chain seq x y z
N MET A 1 -0.38 0.35 -46.00
CA MET A 1 -0.43 -0.43 -44.73
C MET A 1 -0.68 0.56 -43.63
N THR A 2 -1.91 0.72 -43.20
CA THR A 2 -2.32 1.57 -42.08
C THR A 2 -1.97 0.83 -40.78
N ALA A 3 -1.05 1.38 -40.03
CA ALA A 3 -0.76 0.88 -38.70
C ALA A 3 -2.04 1.03 -37.86
N THR A 4 -2.62 -0.09 -37.46
CA THR A 4 -3.67 -0.14 -36.42
C THR A 4 -3.03 0.38 -35.14
N SER A 5 -3.40 1.60 -34.74
CA SER A 5 -3.07 2.13 -33.41
C SER A 5 -3.59 1.14 -32.37
N GLY A 6 -2.73 0.57 -31.57
CA GLY A 6 -3.11 -0.35 -30.51
C GLY A 6 -4.11 0.35 -29.58
N THR A 7 -5.23 -0.30 -29.32
CA THR A 7 -6.25 0.12 -28.36
C THR A 7 -5.77 -0.05 -26.90
N GLY A 8 -4.58 0.45 -26.58
CA GLY A 8 -4.06 0.48 -25.23
C GLY A 8 -4.42 1.79 -24.50
N LEU A 9 -4.38 1.78 -23.19
CA LEU A 9 -4.43 3.00 -22.38
C LEU A 9 -3.24 3.89 -22.75
N ASP A 10 -3.47 5.18 -22.97
CA ASP A 10 -2.43 6.19 -23.16
C ASP A 10 -2.35 7.06 -21.89
N PRO A 11 -1.57 6.65 -20.87
CA PRO A 11 -1.54 7.33 -19.60
C PRO A 11 -0.75 8.63 -19.68
N VAL A 12 -1.33 9.70 -19.17
CA VAL A 12 -0.62 10.95 -18.88
C VAL A 12 0.21 10.76 -17.62
N ARG A 13 1.51 11.10 -17.70
CA ARG A 13 2.44 11.08 -16.57
C ARG A 13 2.81 12.49 -16.17
N GLN A 14 2.65 12.85 -14.88
CA GLN A 14 3.10 14.11 -14.32
C GLN A 14 3.88 13.86 -13.03
N VAL A 15 4.91 14.68 -12.78
CA VAL A 15 5.62 14.72 -11.50
C VAL A 15 5.24 16.01 -10.80
N LEU A 16 4.73 15.90 -9.57
CA LEU A 16 4.37 17.06 -8.74
C LEU A 16 5.60 17.70 -8.12
N GLY A 17 5.47 18.94 -7.63
CA GLY A 17 6.57 19.70 -7.03
C GLY A 17 7.23 19.03 -5.81
N ASN A 18 6.49 18.17 -5.09
CA ASN A 18 6.98 17.39 -3.95
C ASN A 18 7.58 16.01 -4.35
N GLY A 19 7.65 15.71 -5.66
CA GLY A 19 8.23 14.48 -6.21
C GLY A 19 7.25 13.31 -6.38
N VAL A 20 5.96 13.47 -6.02
CA VAL A 20 4.93 12.44 -6.30
C VAL A 20 4.77 12.28 -7.81
N VAL A 21 4.78 11.03 -8.29
CA VAL A 21 4.49 10.69 -9.69
C VAL A 21 3.00 10.40 -9.80
N VAL A 22 2.30 11.08 -10.70
CA VAL A 22 0.90 10.82 -11.03
C VAL A 22 0.82 10.20 -12.42
N LEU A 23 0.12 9.08 -12.53
CA LEU A 23 -0.24 8.43 -13.77
C LEU A 23 -1.76 8.48 -13.91
N SER A 24 -2.29 8.99 -15.01
CA SER A 24 -3.73 9.03 -15.21
C SER A 24 -4.12 8.63 -16.62
N ALA A 25 -5.15 7.79 -16.72
CA ALA A 25 -5.74 7.41 -18.00
C ALA A 25 -7.27 7.47 -17.91
N HIS A 26 -7.88 8.12 -18.90
CA HIS A 26 -9.35 8.14 -19.03
C HIS A 26 -9.86 6.88 -19.70
N THR A 27 -10.94 6.32 -19.15
CA THR A 27 -11.72 5.26 -19.80
C THR A 27 -13.21 5.59 -19.67
N ALA A 28 -13.95 5.47 -20.77
CA ALA A 28 -15.39 5.74 -20.79
C ALA A 28 -16.23 4.50 -20.45
N ALA A 29 -15.61 3.40 -19.99
CA ALA A 29 -16.29 2.13 -19.78
C ALA A 29 -17.28 2.17 -18.60
N THR A 30 -16.95 2.93 -17.55
CA THR A 30 -17.78 3.04 -16.34
C THR A 30 -17.58 4.41 -15.69
N PRO A 31 -18.53 4.91 -14.86
CA PRO A 31 -18.35 6.12 -14.06
C PRO A 31 -17.44 5.88 -12.84
N ALA A 32 -16.81 4.72 -12.74
CA ALA A 32 -15.91 4.39 -11.64
C ALA A 32 -14.48 4.83 -11.93
N VAL A 33 -13.73 5.07 -10.86
CA VAL A 33 -12.32 5.43 -10.88
C VAL A 33 -11.57 4.51 -9.94
N THR A 34 -10.53 3.85 -10.46
CA THR A 34 -9.60 3.06 -9.65
C THR A 34 -8.37 3.90 -9.31
N ILE A 35 -8.04 3.94 -8.04
CA ILE A 35 -6.88 4.61 -7.47
C ILE A 35 -5.92 3.56 -6.96
N VAL A 36 -4.64 3.66 -7.32
CA VAL A 36 -3.57 2.83 -6.76
C VAL A 36 -2.42 3.75 -6.36
N ALA A 37 -2.18 3.87 -5.06
CA ALA A 37 -1.06 4.60 -4.48
C ALA A 37 0.02 3.61 -4.05
N SER A 38 1.19 3.63 -4.69
CA SER A 38 2.28 2.67 -4.47
C SER A 38 3.55 3.37 -4.03
N CYS A 39 4.20 2.83 -3.00
CA CYS A 39 5.51 3.27 -2.51
C CYS A 39 6.55 2.14 -2.62
N ALA A 40 7.82 2.50 -2.84
CA ALA A 40 8.95 1.57 -2.74
C ALA A 40 9.20 1.20 -1.27
N ALA A 41 8.29 0.38 -0.70
CA ALA A 41 8.18 0.01 0.70
C ALA A 41 7.81 -1.47 0.88
N GLY A 42 8.22 -2.31 -0.06
CA GLY A 42 8.04 -3.76 0.02
C GLY A 42 9.05 -4.43 0.96
N THR A 43 8.99 -5.77 1.07
CA THR A 43 9.81 -6.53 2.03
C THR A 43 11.32 -6.45 1.77
N VAL A 44 11.75 -6.05 0.59
CA VAL A 44 13.17 -5.78 0.27
C VAL A 44 13.74 -4.60 1.06
N TRP A 45 12.88 -3.77 1.59
CA TRP A 45 13.24 -2.60 2.38
C TRP A 45 13.16 -2.81 3.89
N ASP A 46 12.80 -4.02 4.32
CA ASP A 46 12.85 -4.38 5.73
C ASP A 46 14.29 -4.31 6.24
N PRO A 47 14.54 -3.76 7.44
CA PRO A 47 15.86 -3.81 8.03
C PRO A 47 16.31 -5.27 8.26
N PRO A 48 17.62 -5.60 8.12
CA PRO A 48 18.13 -6.96 8.32
C PRO A 48 17.73 -7.61 9.66
N GLY A 49 17.50 -6.82 10.69
CA GLY A 49 17.06 -7.30 12.01
C GLY A 49 15.55 -7.41 12.21
N ALA A 50 14.74 -6.98 11.22
CA ALA A 50 13.28 -6.91 11.34
C ALA A 50 12.57 -7.33 10.03
N PRO A 51 12.83 -8.55 9.49
CA PRO A 51 12.07 -9.05 8.35
C PRO A 51 10.58 -9.14 8.71
N GLY A 52 9.71 -8.76 7.78
CA GLY A 52 8.25 -8.69 7.98
C GLY A 52 7.74 -7.34 8.48
N LEU A 53 8.62 -6.34 8.69
CA LEU A 53 8.22 -5.01 9.15
C LEU A 53 7.26 -4.31 8.17
N SER A 54 7.57 -4.33 6.87
CA SER A 54 6.69 -3.78 5.83
C SER A 54 5.32 -4.46 5.80
N HIS A 55 5.29 -5.79 6.00
CA HIS A 55 4.05 -6.54 6.13
C HIS A 55 3.27 -6.07 7.36
N PHE A 56 3.92 -5.93 8.51
CA PHE A 56 3.26 -5.43 9.71
C PHE A 56 2.70 -4.02 9.49
N VAL A 57 3.48 -3.09 8.91
CA VAL A 57 2.99 -1.74 8.57
C VAL A 57 1.71 -1.83 7.72
N SER A 58 1.69 -2.68 6.70
CA SER A 58 0.50 -2.83 5.84
C SER A 58 -0.76 -3.29 6.59
N ARG A 59 -0.60 -3.99 7.73
CA ARG A 59 -1.70 -4.52 8.54
C ARG A 59 -2.28 -3.52 9.56
N VAL A 60 -1.53 -2.43 9.83
CA VAL A 60 -1.92 -1.42 10.83
C VAL A 60 -2.05 -0.01 10.24
N LEU A 61 -1.79 0.16 8.95
CA LEU A 61 -1.72 1.47 8.31
C LEU A 61 -3.06 2.22 8.33
N ASP A 62 -4.18 1.50 8.19
CA ASP A 62 -5.56 2.01 8.17
C ASP A 62 -6.23 2.02 9.57
N ARG A 63 -5.47 1.75 10.64
CA ARG A 63 -6.02 1.65 12.00
C ARG A 63 -6.12 3.00 12.71
N GLY A 64 -6.20 4.09 11.98
CA GLY A 64 -6.36 5.46 12.43
C GLY A 64 -5.24 6.38 11.98
N THR A 65 -5.58 7.63 11.81
CA THR A 65 -4.68 8.74 11.43
C THR A 65 -4.73 9.82 12.51
N SER A 66 -3.91 10.85 12.36
CA SER A 66 -3.96 12.02 13.26
C SER A 66 -5.31 12.74 13.24
N THR A 67 -6.11 12.57 12.19
CA THR A 67 -7.40 13.27 11.98
C THR A 67 -8.63 12.37 12.06
N ARG A 68 -8.47 11.03 11.92
CA ARG A 68 -9.57 10.06 11.87
C ARG A 68 -9.27 8.82 12.70
N THR A 69 -10.27 8.32 13.40
CA THR A 69 -10.21 6.97 14.01
C THR A 69 -10.35 5.90 12.94
N ALA A 70 -10.02 4.64 13.27
CA ALA A 70 -10.24 3.50 12.37
C ALA A 70 -11.71 3.37 11.95
N ASP A 71 -12.64 3.53 12.90
CA ASP A 71 -14.09 3.47 12.63
C ASP A 71 -14.52 4.62 11.71
N ALA A 72 -14.02 5.85 11.93
CA ALA A 72 -14.32 6.99 11.07
C ALA A 72 -13.79 6.81 9.64
N ILE A 73 -12.66 6.10 9.46
CA ILE A 73 -12.16 5.73 8.13
C ILE A 73 -13.09 4.70 7.49
N ALA A 74 -13.46 3.66 8.23
CA ALA A 74 -14.35 2.60 7.76
C ALA A 74 -15.71 3.18 7.36
N ASP A 75 -16.37 3.93 8.24
CA ASP A 75 -17.67 4.55 8.00
C ASP A 75 -17.63 5.46 6.75
N ALA A 76 -16.61 6.30 6.63
CA ALA A 76 -16.47 7.21 5.49
C ALA A 76 -16.29 6.50 4.15
N LEU A 77 -15.69 5.30 4.14
CA LEU A 77 -15.54 4.46 2.96
C LEU A 77 -16.81 3.65 2.69
N ASP A 78 -17.42 3.07 3.72
CA ASP A 78 -18.64 2.25 3.62
C ASP A 78 -19.83 3.08 3.12
N ASP A 79 -19.99 4.32 3.59
CA ASP A 79 -21.00 5.28 3.09
C ASP A 79 -20.92 5.52 1.58
N ARG A 80 -19.76 5.27 0.97
CA ARG A 80 -19.49 5.42 -0.47
C ARG A 80 -19.39 4.10 -1.21
N GLY A 81 -19.58 2.97 -0.49
CA GLY A 81 -19.39 1.63 -1.06
C GLY A 81 -17.96 1.35 -1.52
N VAL A 82 -16.97 1.97 -0.87
CA VAL A 82 -15.55 1.87 -1.21
C VAL A 82 -14.83 0.93 -0.26
N SER A 83 -14.11 -0.05 -0.83
CA SER A 83 -13.20 -0.90 -0.05
C SER A 83 -11.75 -0.46 -0.26
N LEU A 84 -11.03 -0.26 0.82
CA LEU A 84 -9.60 0.06 0.81
C LEU A 84 -8.78 -1.23 0.93
N GLY A 85 -8.02 -1.54 -0.10
CA GLY A 85 -7.08 -2.66 -0.10
C GLY A 85 -5.66 -2.18 0.17
N ILE A 86 -5.00 -2.72 1.20
CA ILE A 86 -3.59 -2.46 1.48
C ILE A 86 -2.82 -3.75 1.29
N THR A 87 -1.87 -3.74 0.36
CA THR A 87 -1.08 -4.91 0.01
C THR A 87 0.41 -4.58 0.04
N VAL A 88 1.21 -5.57 0.37
CA VAL A 88 2.67 -5.48 0.28
C VAL A 88 3.21 -6.69 -0.49
N ASN A 89 4.11 -6.42 -1.40
CA ASN A 89 4.89 -7.44 -2.07
C ASN A 89 6.40 -7.23 -1.79
N ARG A 90 7.28 -7.88 -2.55
CA ARG A 90 8.71 -7.74 -2.32
C ARG A 90 9.23 -6.33 -2.57
N LEU A 91 8.66 -5.57 -3.49
CA LEU A 91 9.18 -4.28 -3.95
C LEU A 91 8.38 -3.09 -3.42
N ALA A 92 7.05 -3.23 -3.29
CA ALA A 92 6.15 -2.13 -3.03
C ALA A 92 5.11 -2.44 -1.96
N LEU A 93 4.71 -1.41 -1.22
CA LEU A 93 3.46 -1.32 -0.49
C LEU A 93 2.50 -0.49 -1.34
N SER A 94 1.28 -0.98 -1.51
CA SER A 94 0.27 -0.33 -2.33
C SER A 94 -1.05 -0.23 -1.57
N VAL A 95 -1.68 0.93 -1.67
CA VAL A 95 -3.05 1.19 -1.24
C VAL A 95 -3.91 1.31 -2.49
N SER A 96 -4.99 0.55 -2.58
CA SER A 96 -5.86 0.53 -3.76
C SER A 96 -7.32 0.62 -3.37
N CYS A 97 -8.11 1.33 -4.15
CA CYS A 97 -9.56 1.42 -4.01
C CYS A 97 -10.21 1.77 -5.35
N THR A 98 -11.52 1.54 -5.44
CA THR A 98 -12.35 1.97 -6.57
C THR A 98 -13.54 2.72 -6.01
N CYS A 99 -13.83 3.91 -6.55
CA CYS A 99 -14.93 4.76 -6.15
C CYS A 99 -15.67 5.33 -7.38
N LEU A 100 -16.78 6.01 -7.16
CA LEU A 100 -17.40 6.84 -8.19
C LEU A 100 -16.59 8.13 -8.41
N VAL A 101 -16.72 8.73 -9.60
CA VAL A 101 -16.00 9.98 -9.94
C VAL A 101 -16.33 11.11 -8.96
N GLU A 102 -17.56 11.17 -8.46
CA GLU A 102 -18.02 12.18 -7.49
C GLU A 102 -17.33 12.06 -6.12
N ASP A 103 -16.88 10.85 -5.73
CA ASP A 103 -16.21 10.57 -4.46
C ASP A 103 -14.69 10.68 -4.53
N LEU A 104 -14.12 10.93 -5.72
CA LEU A 104 -12.68 10.91 -5.96
C LEU A 104 -11.88 11.73 -4.94
N ASP A 105 -12.30 12.98 -4.66
CA ASP A 105 -11.58 13.86 -3.75
C ASP A 105 -11.63 13.37 -2.30
N ALA A 106 -12.81 12.94 -1.85
CA ALA A 106 -13.00 12.44 -0.50
C ALA A 106 -12.18 11.18 -0.25
N VAL A 107 -12.17 10.25 -1.22
CA VAL A 107 -11.41 8.99 -1.13
C VAL A 107 -9.90 9.25 -1.22
N LEU A 108 -9.45 10.14 -2.10
CA LEU A 108 -8.04 10.54 -2.17
C LEU A 108 -7.55 11.18 -0.85
N ALA A 109 -8.39 11.99 -0.19
CA ALA A 109 -8.04 12.57 1.10
C ALA A 109 -7.84 11.49 2.17
N ILE A 110 -8.68 10.44 2.20
CA ILE A 110 -8.52 9.30 3.11
C ILE A 110 -7.24 8.52 2.80
N VAL A 111 -6.97 8.22 1.53
CA VAL A 111 -5.75 7.52 1.10
C VAL A 111 -4.50 8.32 1.48
N ALA A 112 -4.53 9.63 1.29
CA ALA A 112 -3.42 10.52 1.66
C ALA A 112 -3.18 10.54 3.17
N ASP A 113 -4.23 10.63 4.00
CA ASP A 113 -4.12 10.60 5.46
C ASP A 113 -3.54 9.28 5.96
N VAL A 114 -4.04 8.15 5.43
CA VAL A 114 -3.56 6.80 5.79
C VAL A 114 -2.08 6.64 5.46
N LEU A 115 -1.60 7.18 4.36
CA LEU A 115 -0.19 7.09 3.98
C LEU A 115 0.71 8.04 4.76
N ARG A 116 0.23 9.28 5.02
CA ARG A 116 1.04 10.36 5.57
C ARG A 116 1.11 10.37 7.10
N ASP A 117 -0.03 10.20 7.76
CA ASP A 117 -0.16 10.47 9.19
C ASP A 117 -0.80 9.32 10.01
N PRO A 118 -0.43 8.04 9.79
CA PRO A 118 -0.97 6.93 10.57
C PRO A 118 -0.48 7.02 12.01
N VAL A 119 -1.38 6.77 12.98
CA VAL A 119 -1.03 6.89 14.42
C VAL A 119 -0.61 5.56 15.06
N PHE A 120 -0.86 4.41 14.42
CA PHE A 120 -0.53 3.08 14.93
C PHE A 120 -0.94 2.89 16.40
N PRO A 121 -2.25 2.82 16.73
CA PRO A 121 -2.72 2.64 18.09
C PRO A 121 -2.15 1.36 18.71
N GLU A 122 -1.72 1.39 19.96
CA GLU A 122 -1.06 0.26 20.62
C GLU A 122 -1.95 -0.99 20.64
N SER A 123 -3.26 -0.82 20.90
CA SER A 123 -4.23 -1.91 20.89
C SER A 123 -4.29 -2.63 19.55
N ASP A 124 -4.28 -1.87 18.44
CA ASP A 124 -4.31 -2.43 17.09
C ASP A 124 -2.99 -3.08 16.72
N VAL A 125 -1.86 -2.49 17.12
CA VAL A 125 -0.54 -3.07 16.94
C VAL A 125 -0.47 -4.45 17.60
N GLU A 126 -0.91 -4.58 18.87
CA GLU A 126 -0.89 -5.85 19.58
C GLU A 126 -1.87 -6.88 18.98
N LEU A 127 -3.07 -6.44 18.60
CA LEU A 127 -4.05 -7.30 17.94
C LEU A 127 -3.48 -7.86 16.62
N ARG A 128 -2.93 -7.00 15.76
CA ARG A 128 -2.37 -7.42 14.47
C ARG A 128 -1.09 -8.24 14.63
N ARG A 129 -0.29 -7.97 15.65
CA ARG A 129 0.85 -8.83 16.02
C ARG A 129 0.42 -10.28 16.26
N ALA A 130 -0.61 -10.47 17.09
CA ALA A 130 -1.15 -11.79 17.39
C ALA A 130 -1.68 -12.51 16.14
N GLU A 131 -2.38 -11.79 15.28
CA GLU A 131 -2.88 -12.31 14.00
C GLU A 131 -1.74 -12.72 13.06
N ILE A 132 -0.72 -11.89 12.89
CA ILE A 132 0.44 -12.17 12.05
C ILE A 132 1.17 -13.41 12.56
N ILE A 133 1.43 -13.51 13.87
CA ILE A 133 2.07 -14.68 14.47
C ILE A 133 1.23 -15.95 14.25
N THR A 134 -0.09 -15.86 14.36
CA THR A 134 -0.99 -16.98 14.09
C THR A 134 -0.91 -17.41 12.63
N THR A 135 -0.88 -16.45 11.70
CA THR A 135 -0.74 -16.72 10.26
C THR A 135 0.63 -17.37 9.95
N ILE A 136 1.72 -16.91 10.59
CA ILE A 136 3.05 -17.51 10.41
C ILE A 136 3.04 -18.98 10.87
N ARG A 137 2.37 -19.31 11.97
CA ARG A 137 2.22 -20.71 12.40
C ARG A 137 1.45 -21.56 11.39
N GLN A 138 0.37 -21.01 10.83
CA GLN A 138 -0.41 -21.70 9.78
C GLN A 138 0.43 -21.90 8.51
N ASP A 139 1.26 -20.91 8.13
CA ASP A 139 2.19 -21.02 7.01
C ASP A 139 3.26 -22.13 7.26
N ASP A 140 3.72 -22.27 8.51
CA ASP A 140 4.67 -23.33 8.89
C ASP A 140 4.09 -24.75 8.75
N ASP A 141 2.79 -24.88 8.92
CA ASP A 141 2.05 -26.15 8.73
C ASP A 141 1.65 -26.38 7.26
N ASN A 142 1.86 -25.39 6.36
CA ASN A 142 1.49 -25.49 4.95
C ASN A 142 2.69 -25.90 4.06
N PRO A 143 2.73 -27.13 3.51
CA PRO A 143 3.86 -27.59 2.71
C PRO A 143 4.13 -26.75 1.46
N ALA A 144 3.09 -26.20 0.82
CA ALA A 144 3.25 -25.38 -0.39
C ALA A 144 3.93 -24.05 -0.07
N VAL A 145 3.53 -23.40 1.04
CA VAL A 145 4.16 -22.15 1.50
C VAL A 145 5.62 -22.40 1.90
N ARG A 146 5.87 -23.49 2.66
CA ARG A 146 7.22 -23.89 3.08
C ARG A 146 8.13 -24.18 1.88
N ALA A 147 7.62 -24.87 0.87
CA ALA A 147 8.37 -25.15 -0.35
C ALA A 147 8.72 -23.89 -1.12
N ALA A 148 7.76 -22.95 -1.26
CA ALA A 148 7.99 -21.68 -1.95
C ALA A 148 9.00 -20.80 -1.20
N GLU A 149 8.88 -20.67 0.12
CA GLU A 149 9.82 -19.92 0.95
C GLU A 149 11.22 -20.54 0.93
N GLY A 150 11.29 -21.88 1.10
CA GLY A 150 12.56 -22.61 1.03
C GLY A 150 13.27 -22.46 -0.32
N ALA A 151 12.51 -22.51 -1.43
CA ALA A 151 13.07 -22.25 -2.76
C ALA A 151 13.66 -20.84 -2.88
N MET A 152 13.01 -19.82 -2.34
CA MET A 152 13.53 -18.45 -2.33
C MET A 152 14.79 -18.33 -1.47
N THR A 153 14.82 -18.96 -0.30
CA THR A 153 16.00 -18.98 0.57
C THR A 153 17.17 -19.70 -0.10
N LEU A 154 16.95 -20.83 -0.77
CA LEU A 154 17.98 -21.54 -1.53
C LEU A 154 18.52 -20.74 -2.71
N LEU A 155 17.64 -20.00 -3.40
CA LEU A 155 18.00 -19.22 -4.58
C LEU A 155 18.78 -17.95 -4.24
N TYR A 156 18.38 -17.23 -3.19
CA TYR A 156 18.93 -15.90 -2.86
C TYR A 156 19.83 -15.89 -1.63
N GLY A 157 19.77 -16.92 -0.81
CA GLY A 157 20.50 -16.99 0.48
C GLY A 157 19.87 -16.15 1.58
N ASP A 158 20.31 -16.40 2.81
CA ASP A 158 19.80 -15.73 4.03
C ASP A 158 20.21 -14.27 4.14
N ALA A 159 21.28 -13.86 3.45
CA ALA A 159 21.77 -12.49 3.47
C ALA A 159 20.97 -11.56 2.55
N HIS A 160 20.26 -12.09 1.55
CA HIS A 160 19.54 -11.29 0.58
C HIS A 160 18.05 -11.16 0.97
N PRO A 161 17.45 -9.96 0.93
CA PRO A 161 16.04 -9.75 1.33
C PRO A 161 15.02 -10.63 0.59
N PHE A 162 15.31 -11.05 -0.62
CA PHE A 162 14.44 -11.97 -1.37
C PHE A 162 14.45 -13.40 -0.82
N GLY A 163 15.47 -13.78 -0.05
CA GLY A 163 15.54 -15.05 0.68
C GLY A 163 14.73 -15.01 1.98
N TRP A 164 14.37 -13.83 2.48
CA TRP A 164 13.60 -13.71 3.71
C TRP A 164 12.12 -14.04 3.52
N ARG A 165 11.49 -14.47 4.60
CA ARG A 165 10.04 -14.70 4.64
C ARG A 165 9.31 -13.35 4.58
N PRO A 166 8.34 -13.15 3.66
CA PRO A 166 7.66 -11.86 3.51
C PRO A 166 6.91 -11.39 4.77
N ARG A 167 6.38 -12.33 5.56
CA ARG A 167 5.72 -12.03 6.85
C ARG A 167 6.69 -11.95 8.03
N GLY A 168 7.96 -12.22 7.79
CA GLY A 168 8.97 -12.34 8.85
C GLY A 168 8.91 -13.67 9.58
N THR A 169 9.48 -13.70 10.78
CA THR A 169 9.43 -14.84 11.71
C THR A 169 8.67 -14.44 12.97
N ILE A 170 8.28 -15.42 13.79
CA ILE A 170 7.61 -15.16 15.07
C ILE A 170 8.48 -14.23 15.93
N GLU A 171 9.81 -14.47 15.95
CA GLU A 171 10.76 -13.70 16.75
C GLU A 171 10.94 -12.27 16.22
N SER A 172 10.98 -12.08 14.88
CA SER A 172 11.10 -10.75 14.30
C SER A 172 9.85 -9.92 14.57
N VAL A 173 8.66 -10.48 14.32
CA VAL A 173 7.36 -9.82 14.53
C VAL A 173 7.11 -9.50 16.01
N ALA A 174 7.49 -10.42 16.92
CA ALA A 174 7.34 -10.19 18.37
C ALA A 174 8.17 -9.01 18.88
N ARG A 175 9.30 -8.70 18.24
CA ARG A 175 10.20 -7.59 18.63
C ARG A 175 9.85 -6.23 18.02
N VAL A 176 9.03 -6.18 16.98
CA VAL A 176 8.63 -4.90 16.35
C VAL A 176 7.92 -4.01 17.38
N ALA A 177 8.46 -2.85 17.65
CA ALA A 177 7.80 -1.85 18.48
C ALA A 177 7.05 -0.82 17.59
N ARG A 178 6.09 -0.11 18.18
CA ARG A 178 5.36 0.98 17.49
C ARG A 178 6.31 2.00 16.84
N ARG A 179 7.40 2.35 17.51
CA ARG A 179 8.43 3.26 16.97
C ARG A 179 9.06 2.75 15.67
N ASP A 180 9.17 1.42 15.49
CA ASP A 180 9.77 0.83 14.28
C ASP A 180 8.80 0.96 13.10
N LEU A 181 7.48 0.81 13.35
CA LEU A 181 6.42 1.06 12.36
C LEU A 181 6.43 2.53 11.91
N GLN A 182 6.52 3.47 12.88
CA GLN A 182 6.61 4.91 12.61
C GLN A 182 7.85 5.28 11.81
N ALA A 183 9.01 4.73 12.19
CA ALA A 183 10.27 4.97 11.51
C ALA A 183 10.24 4.44 10.06
N PHE A 184 9.68 3.25 9.84
CA PHE A 184 9.52 2.68 8.50
C PHE A 184 8.57 3.53 7.64
N GLN A 185 7.42 3.92 8.19
CA GLN A 185 6.46 4.79 7.51
C GLN A 185 7.13 6.10 7.09
N ALA A 186 7.75 6.82 8.01
CA ALA A 186 8.41 8.11 7.73
C ALA A 186 9.53 7.99 6.69
N ALA A 187 10.27 6.87 6.68
CA ALA A 187 11.35 6.66 5.73
C ALA A 187 10.85 6.26 4.32
N ARG A 188 9.74 5.52 4.21
CA ARG A 188 9.32 4.84 2.99
C ARG A 188 8.02 5.35 2.38
N LEU A 189 7.05 5.83 3.17
CA LEU A 189 5.76 6.31 2.67
C LEU A 189 5.75 7.84 2.48
N ARG A 190 6.82 8.37 1.91
CA ARG A 190 7.02 9.82 1.67
C ARG A 190 6.73 10.20 0.21
N PRO A 191 6.40 11.46 -0.08
CA PRO A 191 6.04 11.93 -1.43
C PRO A 191 7.02 11.50 -2.53
N GLY A 192 8.33 11.66 -2.34
CA GLY A 192 9.35 11.29 -3.34
C GLY A 192 9.44 9.79 -3.66
N CYS A 193 8.76 8.91 -2.91
CA CYS A 193 8.66 7.48 -3.17
C CYS A 193 7.28 7.05 -3.66
N LEU A 194 6.32 8.01 -3.76
CA LEU A 194 4.91 7.74 -4.04
C LEU A 194 4.61 7.86 -5.54
N THR A 195 3.97 6.84 -6.08
CA THR A 195 3.33 6.87 -7.40
C THR A 195 1.84 6.66 -7.21
N VAL A 196 1.02 7.58 -7.71
CA VAL A 196 -0.44 7.48 -7.68
C VAL A 196 -0.96 7.28 -9.10
N SER A 197 -1.60 6.16 -9.34
CA SER A 197 -2.26 5.84 -10.60
C SER A 197 -3.77 6.03 -10.44
N VAL A 198 -4.40 6.79 -11.33
CA VAL A 198 -5.83 7.07 -11.36
C VAL A 198 -6.37 6.72 -12.74
N VAL A 199 -7.20 5.68 -12.81
CA VAL A 199 -7.74 5.18 -14.09
C VAL A 199 -9.25 5.04 -13.99
N GLY A 200 -9.99 5.61 -14.94
CA GLY A 200 -11.46 5.52 -14.94
C GLY A 200 -12.16 6.65 -15.68
N GLY A 201 -13.40 6.92 -15.30
CA GLY A 201 -14.28 7.91 -15.95
C GLY A 201 -13.95 9.39 -15.66
N VAL A 202 -12.71 9.70 -15.30
CA VAL A 202 -12.24 11.06 -14.96
C VAL A 202 -11.22 11.56 -15.97
N ALA A 203 -11.30 12.86 -16.33
CA ALA A 203 -10.30 13.47 -17.22
C ALA A 203 -8.92 13.50 -16.54
N PRO A 204 -7.81 13.21 -17.25
CA PRO A 204 -6.48 13.16 -16.66
C PRO A 204 -6.06 14.44 -15.92
N SER A 205 -6.39 15.62 -16.46
CA SER A 205 -6.11 16.91 -15.79
C SER A 205 -6.81 17.01 -14.44
N ARG A 206 -8.07 16.58 -14.35
CA ARG A 206 -8.84 16.60 -13.09
C ARG A 206 -8.30 15.60 -12.07
N ALA A 207 -7.92 14.39 -12.54
CA ALA A 207 -7.30 13.39 -11.68
C ALA A 207 -5.95 13.88 -11.09
N ILE A 208 -5.12 14.52 -11.92
CA ILE A 208 -3.84 15.10 -11.49
C ILE A 208 -4.06 16.21 -10.45
N GLU A 209 -5.02 17.11 -10.69
CA GLU A 209 -5.40 18.18 -9.75
C GLU A 209 -5.86 17.62 -8.41
N ALA A 210 -6.74 16.60 -8.43
CA ALA A 210 -7.23 15.94 -7.22
C ALA A 210 -6.10 15.31 -6.41
N VAL A 211 -5.19 14.58 -7.07
CA VAL A 211 -4.01 14.00 -6.42
C VAL A 211 -3.11 15.11 -5.87
N ALA A 212 -2.84 16.17 -6.63
CA ALA A 212 -2.01 17.29 -6.17
C ALA A 212 -2.58 17.98 -4.92
N THR A 213 -3.92 18.09 -4.84
CA THR A 213 -4.60 18.66 -3.66
C THR A 213 -4.50 17.73 -2.45
N ALA A 214 -4.60 16.41 -2.64
CA ALA A 214 -4.60 15.45 -1.54
C ALA A 214 -3.21 15.19 -0.95
N VAL A 215 -2.15 15.16 -1.79
CA VAL A 215 -0.78 14.75 -1.40
C VAL A 215 0.26 15.85 -1.61
N GLY A 216 -0.17 17.05 -2.01
CA GLY A 216 0.68 18.21 -2.32
C GLY A 216 1.26 18.92 -1.10
#